data_0764a5a0fb82d70626806e839c187a60
#
_entry.id   0764a5a0fb82d70626806e839c187a60
#
_cell.length_a   1.000
_cell.length_b   1.000
_cell.length_c   1.000
_cell.angle_alpha   90.00
_cell.angle_beta   90.00
_cell.angle_gamma   90.00
#
_symmetry.space_group_name_H-M   'P 1'
#
loop_
_entity.id
_entity.type
_entity.pdbx_description
1 polymer ?
#
loop_
_entity_poly.entity_id
_entity_poly.type
_entity_poly.pdbx_seq_one_letter_code
_entity_poly.pdbx_strand_id
1 'polypeptide(L)'
;MVPRFERGDALDQYITNESLQVNSMAQEKGSDYWRDKLQALRRELEAVEASENDAGETVELDQQRMGRLSRMDALQGQQMAQASARRRKEMLTRIEGAMRRIENDDFGYCYVCGEDIDAARLEVDPTTTRCIDCVDG
;
A
#
# COMPACT_ATOMS: atom_id res chain seq x y z
N MET A 1 46.69 -0.24 -16.78
CA MET A 1 46.00 0.92 -16.17
C MET A 1 44.54 0.70 -16.11
N VAL A 2 43.94 0.75 -17.25
CA VAL A 2 42.48 0.54 -17.35
C VAL A 2 42.04 -0.77 -16.71
N PRO A 3 42.73 -1.91 -16.91
CA PRO A 3 42.29 -3.15 -16.29
C PRO A 3 42.27 -3.10 -14.77
N ARG A 4 43.23 -2.39 -14.21
CA ARG A 4 43.24 -2.26 -12.75
C ARG A 4 42.09 -1.40 -12.24
N PHE A 5 41.80 -0.36 -12.97
CA PHE A 5 40.63 0.46 -12.67
C PHE A 5 39.36 -0.32 -12.74
N GLU A 6 39.23 -1.09 -13.81
CA GLU A 6 38.05 -1.89 -13.99
C GLU A 6 37.83 -2.88 -12.85
N ARG A 7 38.95 -3.46 -12.39
CA ARG A 7 38.86 -4.41 -11.28
C ARG A 7 38.48 -3.72 -9.98
N GLY A 8 39.06 -2.56 -9.75
CA GLY A 8 38.72 -1.76 -8.60
C GLY A 8 37.25 -1.35 -8.64
N ASP A 9 36.82 -0.93 -9.80
CA ASP A 9 35.44 -0.53 -9.99
C ASP A 9 34.49 -1.69 -9.73
N ALA A 10 34.86 -2.88 -10.17
CA ALA A 10 34.04 -4.05 -9.96
C ALA A 10 33.84 -4.35 -8.48
N LEU A 11 34.92 -4.25 -7.71
CA LEU A 11 34.83 -4.45 -6.27
C LEU A 11 34.05 -3.35 -5.59
N ASP A 12 34.26 -2.13 -6.00
CA ASP A 12 33.52 -1.00 -5.47
C ASP A 12 32.03 -1.12 -5.80
N GLN A 13 31.73 -1.56 -7.00
CA GLN A 13 30.36 -1.79 -7.39
C GLN A 13 29.70 -2.87 -6.54
N TYR A 14 30.47 -3.88 -6.20
CA TYR A 14 29.97 -4.96 -5.37
C TYR A 14 29.56 -4.47 -4.00
N ILE A 15 30.45 -3.70 -3.37
CA ILE A 15 30.19 -3.12 -2.06
C ILE A 15 29.06 -2.11 -2.14
N THR A 16 29.07 -1.29 -3.17
CA THR A 16 28.05 -0.28 -3.39
C THR A 16 26.68 -0.92 -3.60
N ASN A 17 26.64 -2.04 -4.32
CA ASN A 17 25.40 -2.74 -4.56
C ASN A 17 24.76 -3.23 -3.26
N GLU A 18 25.56 -3.73 -2.35
CA GLU A 18 25.05 -4.15 -1.06
C GLU A 18 24.44 -2.98 -0.30
N SER A 19 25.13 -1.85 -0.29
CA SER A 19 24.61 -0.64 0.34
C SER A 19 23.37 -0.14 -0.34
N LEU A 20 23.35 -0.16 -1.67
CA LEU A 20 22.20 0.26 -2.45
C LEU A 20 21.00 -0.65 -2.24
N GLN A 21 21.24 -1.95 -2.08
CA GLN A 21 20.16 -2.88 -1.82
C GLN A 21 19.43 -2.55 -0.54
N VAL A 22 20.15 -2.15 0.48
CA VAL A 22 19.53 -1.73 1.73
C VAL A 22 18.73 -0.45 1.53
N ASN A 23 19.24 0.48 0.72
CA ASN A 23 18.63 1.80 0.57
C ASN A 23 17.61 1.87 -0.55
N SER A 24 17.75 1.05 -1.57
CA SER A 24 16.96 1.15 -2.80
C SER A 24 16.24 -0.14 -3.17
N MET A 25 15.85 -0.92 -2.18
CA MET A 25 15.14 -2.18 -2.43
C MET A 25 13.88 -1.97 -3.25
N ALA A 26 13.21 -0.84 -3.07
CA ALA A 26 12.01 -0.51 -3.84
C ALA A 26 12.31 -0.42 -5.33
N GLN A 27 13.46 0.18 -5.67
CA GLN A 27 13.86 0.34 -7.07
C GLN A 27 14.40 -0.95 -7.66
N GLU A 28 15.08 -1.76 -6.86
CA GLU A 28 15.62 -3.02 -7.32
C GLU A 28 14.54 -4.02 -7.67
N LYS A 29 13.48 -4.03 -6.91
CA LYS A 29 12.36 -4.93 -7.18
C LYS A 29 11.58 -4.54 -8.42
N GLY A 30 11.78 -3.30 -8.86
CA GLY A 30 11.20 -2.83 -10.10
C GLY A 30 9.73 -2.45 -9.99
N SER A 31 9.28 -1.75 -11.02
CA SER A 31 7.90 -1.26 -11.09
C SER A 31 6.90 -2.39 -11.11
N ASP A 32 7.23 -3.49 -11.77
CA ASP A 32 6.30 -4.61 -11.93
C ASP A 32 5.99 -5.26 -10.60
N TYR A 33 7.01 -5.41 -9.75
CA TYR A 33 6.81 -5.97 -8.41
C TYR A 33 5.80 -5.17 -7.61
N TRP A 34 6.00 -3.85 -7.59
CA TRP A 34 5.13 -2.97 -6.81
C TRP A 34 3.74 -2.86 -7.42
N ARG A 35 3.67 -2.87 -8.73
CA ARG A 35 2.38 -2.88 -9.43
C ARG A 35 1.59 -4.13 -9.08
N ASP A 36 2.23 -5.28 -9.13
CA ASP A 36 1.56 -6.55 -8.79
C ASP A 36 1.10 -6.57 -7.35
N LYS A 37 1.92 -6.04 -6.44
CA LYS A 37 1.59 -5.96 -5.03
C LYS A 37 0.37 -5.05 -4.82
N LEU A 38 0.34 -3.91 -5.48
CA LEU A 38 -0.78 -2.98 -5.39
C LEU A 38 -2.05 -3.57 -5.98
N GLN A 39 -1.93 -4.27 -7.10
CA GLN A 39 -3.08 -4.93 -7.72
C GLN A 39 -3.63 -6.05 -6.85
N ALA A 40 -2.77 -6.80 -6.18
CA ALA A 40 -3.19 -7.85 -5.26
C ALA A 40 -3.96 -7.25 -4.08
N LEU A 41 -3.45 -6.17 -3.52
CA LEU A 41 -4.10 -5.45 -2.42
C LEU A 41 -5.46 -4.91 -2.86
N ARG A 42 -5.51 -4.38 -4.06
CA ARG A 42 -6.76 -3.87 -4.63
C ARG A 42 -7.81 -4.98 -4.75
N ARG A 43 -7.40 -6.14 -5.24
CA ARG A 43 -8.30 -7.29 -5.36
C ARG A 43 -8.81 -7.77 -4.03
N GLU A 44 -7.96 -7.77 -3.02
CA GLU A 44 -8.37 -8.13 -1.66
C GLU A 44 -9.43 -7.18 -1.12
N LEU A 45 -9.22 -5.89 -1.32
CA LEU A 45 -10.16 -4.88 -0.85
C LEU A 45 -11.49 -4.97 -1.59
N GLU A 46 -11.45 -5.20 -2.88
CA GLU A 46 -12.66 -5.37 -3.68
C GLU A 46 -13.42 -6.63 -3.29
N ALA A 47 -12.71 -7.70 -2.97
CA ALA A 47 -13.33 -8.95 -2.51
C ALA A 47 -14.02 -8.77 -1.16
N VAL A 48 -13.40 -8.02 -0.24
CA VAL A 48 -14.00 -7.71 1.06
C VAL A 48 -15.27 -6.87 0.85
N GLU A 49 -15.22 -5.90 -0.04
CA GLU A 49 -16.37 -5.05 -0.35
C GLU A 49 -17.55 -5.88 -0.88
N ALA A 50 -17.28 -6.79 -1.79
CA ALA A 50 -18.32 -7.67 -2.33
C ALA A 50 -18.90 -8.57 -1.24
N SER A 51 -18.06 -9.10 -0.37
CA SER A 51 -18.48 -9.95 0.73
C SER A 51 -19.35 -9.18 1.74
N GLU A 52 -18.97 -7.94 2.04
CA GLU A 52 -19.74 -7.11 2.97
C GLU A 52 -21.09 -6.71 2.40
N ASN A 53 -21.16 -6.47 1.11
CA ASN A 53 -22.45 -6.15 0.47
C ASN A 53 -23.41 -7.31 0.58
N ASP A 54 -22.94 -8.53 0.36
CA ASP A 54 -23.76 -9.73 0.52
C ASP A 54 -24.19 -9.92 1.97
N ALA A 55 -23.28 -9.74 2.90
CA ALA A 55 -23.57 -9.83 4.33
C ALA A 55 -24.56 -8.75 4.76
N GLY A 56 -24.45 -7.55 4.17
CA GLY A 56 -25.35 -6.45 4.44
C GLY A 56 -26.79 -6.76 4.09
N GLU A 57 -27.01 -7.40 2.96
CA GLU A 57 -28.34 -7.81 2.53
C GLU A 57 -28.93 -8.83 3.49
N THR A 58 -28.11 -9.81 3.89
CA THR A 58 -28.55 -10.83 4.85
C THR A 58 -28.90 -10.21 6.19
N VAL A 59 -28.11 -9.26 6.66
CA VAL A 59 -28.35 -8.57 7.93
C VAL A 59 -29.65 -7.79 7.89
N GLU A 60 -29.95 -7.13 6.79
CA GLU A 60 -31.21 -6.40 6.64
C GLU A 60 -32.43 -7.31 6.79
N LEU A 61 -32.38 -8.48 6.17
CA LEU A 61 -33.47 -9.46 6.29
C LEU A 61 -33.64 -9.92 7.72
N ASP A 62 -32.53 -10.15 8.43
CA ASP A 62 -32.57 -10.58 9.83
C ASP A 62 -33.09 -9.46 10.73
N GLN A 63 -32.75 -8.22 10.47
CA GLN A 63 -33.20 -7.07 11.24
C GLN A 63 -34.71 -6.96 11.30
N GLN A 64 -35.41 -7.34 10.25
CA GLN A 64 -36.88 -7.30 10.22
C GLN A 64 -37.48 -8.26 11.22
N ARG A 65 -36.79 -9.27 11.62
CA ARG A 65 -37.25 -10.30 12.56
C ARG A 65 -36.83 -10.05 14.00
N MET A 66 -35.93 -9.14 14.25
CA MET A 66 -35.34 -8.92 15.58
C MET A 66 -36.05 -7.84 16.35
N GLY A 67 -35.96 -7.91 17.68
CA GLY A 67 -36.50 -6.93 18.59
C GLY A 67 -35.68 -5.66 18.70
N ARG A 68 -36.11 -4.74 19.57
CA ARG A 68 -35.54 -3.42 19.72
C ARG A 68 -34.04 -3.40 20.04
N LEU A 69 -33.62 -4.23 20.99
CA LEU A 69 -32.21 -4.28 21.41
C LEU A 69 -31.30 -4.71 20.25
N SER A 70 -31.80 -5.66 19.45
CA SER A 70 -31.06 -6.12 18.29
C SER A 70 -30.97 -5.06 17.22
N ARG A 71 -31.94 -4.16 17.14
CA ARG A 71 -31.91 -3.06 16.19
C ARG A 71 -30.80 -2.07 16.53
N MET A 72 -30.60 -1.79 17.82
CA MET A 72 -29.52 -0.90 18.26
C MET A 72 -28.16 -1.49 17.93
N ASP A 73 -27.97 -2.79 18.20
CA ASP A 73 -26.73 -3.47 17.85
C ASP A 73 -26.51 -3.48 16.35
N ALA A 74 -27.57 -3.66 15.58
CA ALA A 74 -27.51 -3.64 14.13
C ALA A 74 -27.13 -2.25 13.60
N LEU A 75 -27.63 -1.19 14.21
CA LEU A 75 -27.27 0.18 13.84
C LEU A 75 -25.79 0.46 14.11
N GLN A 76 -25.27 0.01 15.27
CA GLN A 76 -23.86 0.15 15.57
C GLN A 76 -22.99 -0.61 14.57
N GLY A 77 -23.41 -1.84 14.25
CA GLY A 77 -22.73 -2.64 13.25
C GLY A 77 -22.72 -1.95 11.89
N GLN A 78 -23.84 -1.31 11.52
CA GLN A 78 -23.93 -0.56 10.28
C GLN A 78 -22.97 0.62 10.27
N GLN A 79 -22.88 1.37 11.37
CA GLN A 79 -21.96 2.49 11.47
C GLN A 79 -20.52 2.04 11.34
N MET A 80 -20.16 0.93 11.98
CA MET A 80 -18.82 0.37 11.88
C MET A 80 -18.51 -0.11 10.46
N ALA A 81 -19.49 -0.74 9.84
CA ALA A 81 -19.35 -1.19 8.45
C ALA A 81 -19.16 -0.01 7.50
N GLN A 82 -19.89 1.08 7.71
CA GLN A 82 -19.74 2.29 6.92
C GLN A 82 -18.38 2.91 7.08
N ALA A 83 -17.86 2.92 8.33
CA ALA A 83 -16.52 3.44 8.59
C ALA A 83 -15.46 2.59 7.91
N SER A 84 -15.61 1.26 7.95
CA SER A 84 -14.71 0.34 7.27
C SER A 84 -14.75 0.54 5.75
N ALA A 85 -15.96 0.74 5.21
CA ALA A 85 -16.13 0.98 3.79
C ALA A 85 -15.44 2.27 3.35
N ARG A 86 -15.53 3.31 4.16
CA ARG A 86 -14.83 4.58 3.86
C ARG A 86 -13.32 4.40 3.84
N ARG A 87 -12.79 3.71 4.85
CA ARG A 87 -11.33 3.45 4.91
C ARG A 87 -10.87 2.64 3.71
N ARG A 88 -11.68 1.66 3.31
CA ARG A 88 -11.37 0.83 2.16
C ARG A 88 -11.36 1.66 0.88
N LYS A 89 -12.34 2.53 0.72
CA LYS A 89 -12.45 3.42 -0.42
C LYS A 89 -11.26 4.38 -0.50
N GLU A 90 -10.85 4.92 0.64
CA GLU A 90 -9.67 5.77 0.73
C GLU A 90 -8.41 5.00 0.33
N MET A 91 -8.30 3.76 0.78
CA MET A 91 -7.16 2.93 0.41
C MET A 91 -7.13 2.64 -1.08
N LEU A 92 -8.28 2.36 -1.67
CA LEU A 92 -8.37 2.15 -3.12
C LEU A 92 -7.93 3.39 -3.89
N THR A 93 -8.29 4.56 -3.43
CA THR A 93 -7.82 5.83 -4.02
C THR A 93 -6.32 5.98 -3.90
N ARG A 94 -5.75 5.59 -2.76
CA ARG A 94 -4.29 5.62 -2.56
C ARG A 94 -3.58 4.64 -3.48
N ILE A 95 -4.17 3.47 -3.68
CA ILE A 95 -3.61 2.48 -4.60
C ILE A 95 -3.57 3.04 -6.02
N GLU A 96 -4.63 3.69 -6.46
CA GLU A 96 -4.65 4.32 -7.77
C GLU A 96 -3.57 5.38 -7.91
N GLY A 97 -3.40 6.20 -6.87
CA GLY A 97 -2.34 7.20 -6.85
C GLY A 97 -0.96 6.58 -6.93
N ALA A 98 -0.74 5.49 -6.20
CA ALA A 98 0.53 4.77 -6.23
C ALA A 98 0.81 4.19 -7.62
N MET A 99 -0.21 3.64 -8.26
CA MET A 99 -0.05 3.10 -9.61
C MET A 99 0.28 4.18 -10.63
N ARG A 100 -0.30 5.35 -10.49
CA ARG A 100 0.06 6.50 -11.33
C ARG A 100 1.51 6.92 -11.13
N ARG A 101 1.98 6.90 -9.88
CA ARG A 101 3.38 7.22 -9.60
C ARG A 101 4.33 6.20 -10.23
N ILE A 102 3.92 4.93 -10.26
CA ILE A 102 4.71 3.90 -10.94
C ILE A 102 4.80 4.22 -12.43
N GLU A 103 3.69 4.60 -13.04
CA GLU A 103 3.65 4.94 -14.47
C GLU A 103 4.52 6.16 -14.79
N ASN A 104 4.61 7.09 -13.86
CA ASN A 104 5.39 8.32 -14.02
C ASN A 104 6.82 8.21 -13.50
N ASP A 105 7.24 7.03 -13.05
CA ASP A 105 8.55 6.77 -12.45
C ASP A 105 8.80 7.60 -11.19
N ASP A 106 7.74 7.96 -10.50
CA ASP A 106 7.80 8.73 -9.25
C ASP A 106 7.56 7.87 -8.01
N PHE A 107 7.41 6.57 -8.19
CA PHE A 107 7.11 5.67 -7.08
C PHE A 107 8.34 5.45 -6.20
N GLY A 108 8.13 5.44 -4.89
CA GLY A 108 9.20 5.17 -3.93
C GLY A 108 9.89 6.42 -3.41
N TYR A 109 9.46 7.60 -3.83
CA TYR A 109 10.03 8.86 -3.39
C TYR A 109 9.07 9.60 -2.48
N CYS A 110 9.62 10.26 -1.46
CA CYS A 110 8.82 11.05 -0.55
C CYS A 110 8.23 12.26 -1.28
N TYR A 111 6.95 12.47 -1.08
CA TYR A 111 6.24 13.59 -1.67
C TYR A 111 6.74 14.94 -1.14
N VAL A 112 7.19 14.97 0.11
CA VAL A 112 7.57 16.22 0.77
C VAL A 112 9.02 16.60 0.52
N CYS A 113 9.95 15.67 0.75
CA CYS A 113 11.38 15.97 0.66
C CYS A 113 12.05 15.43 -0.60
N GLY A 114 11.39 14.56 -1.34
CA GLY A 114 11.92 14.00 -2.56
C GLY A 114 12.94 12.88 -2.37
N GLU A 115 13.23 12.52 -1.15
CA GLU A 115 14.16 11.43 -0.86
C GLU A 115 13.47 10.07 -0.95
N ASP A 116 14.27 9.02 -1.08
CA ASP A 116 13.75 7.67 -1.16
C ASP A 116 12.99 7.28 0.11
N ILE A 117 11.85 6.63 -0.06
CA ILE A 117 11.15 6.03 1.06
C ILE A 117 11.77 4.67 1.33
N ASP A 118 11.96 4.35 2.62
CA ASP A 118 12.52 3.07 3.02
C ASP A 118 11.71 1.92 2.43
N ALA A 119 12.41 0.96 1.83
CA ALA A 119 11.77 -0.20 1.20
C ALA A 119 10.95 -1.01 2.20
N ALA A 120 11.44 -1.14 3.42
CA ALA A 120 10.71 -1.86 4.48
C ALA A 120 9.36 -1.22 4.74
N ARG A 121 9.30 0.10 4.69
CA ARG A 121 8.07 0.84 4.88
C ARG A 121 7.10 0.63 3.71
N LEU A 122 7.63 0.58 2.50
CA LEU A 122 6.83 0.30 1.31
C LEU A 122 6.30 -1.14 1.28
N GLU A 123 7.06 -2.07 1.83
CA GLU A 123 6.59 -3.45 1.94
C GLU A 123 5.37 -3.56 2.86
N VAL A 124 5.36 -2.79 3.93
CA VAL A 124 4.22 -2.77 4.85
C VAL A 124 3.04 -2.03 4.21
N ASP A 125 3.31 -0.89 3.58
CA ASP A 125 2.28 -0.06 2.96
C ASP A 125 2.81 0.54 1.66
N PRO A 126 2.54 -0.12 0.53
CA PRO A 126 3.04 0.37 -0.77
C PRO A 126 2.37 1.66 -1.24
N THR A 127 1.34 2.14 -0.56
CA THR A 127 0.69 3.40 -0.89
C THR A 127 1.30 4.59 -0.16
N THR A 128 2.32 4.38 0.65
CA THR A 128 2.99 5.42 1.42
C THR A 128 3.59 6.46 0.49
N THR A 129 3.38 7.73 0.82
CA THR A 129 3.87 8.86 0.02
C THR A 129 4.91 9.70 0.76
N ARG A 130 5.18 9.41 2.02
CA ARG A 130 6.09 10.18 2.85
C ARG A 130 7.10 9.27 3.52
N CYS A 131 8.32 9.77 3.66
CA CYS A 131 9.33 9.07 4.43
C CYS A 131 9.03 9.24 5.93
N ILE A 132 9.74 8.46 6.75
CA ILE A 132 9.49 8.45 8.19
C ILE A 132 9.72 9.83 8.82
N ASP A 133 10.69 10.56 8.29
CA ASP A 133 10.99 11.90 8.82
C ASP A 133 9.89 12.90 8.51
N CYS A 134 9.24 12.76 7.37
CA CYS A 134 8.19 13.68 6.94
C CYS A 134 6.81 13.31 7.47
N VAL A 135 6.62 12.06 7.83
CA VAL A 135 5.32 11.59 8.32
C VAL A 135 5.00 12.14 9.70
N ASP A 136 6.04 12.31 10.52
CA ASP A 136 5.89 12.84 11.87
C ASP A 136 5.97 14.37 11.93
N GLY A 137 6.36 14.98 10.83
CA GLY A 137 6.55 16.43 10.77
C GLY A 137 5.36 17.26 10.29
#